data_8d5b8564c8f721bb91221e35064f5627
#
_entry.id   8d5b8564c8f721bb91221e35064f5627
#
_cell.length_a   1.000
_cell.length_b   1.000
_cell.length_c   1.000
_cell.angle_alpha   90.00
_cell.angle_beta   90.00
_cell.angle_gamma   90.00
#
_symmetry.space_group_name_H-M   'P 1'
#
loop_
_entity.id
_entity.type
_entity.pdbx_description
1 polymer ?
#
loop_
_entity_poly.entity_id
_entity_poly.type
_entity_poly.pdbx_seq_one_letter_code
_entity_poly.pdbx_strand_id
1 'polypeptide(L)'
;VAPKLRAGLVGLGMMGRHHARVLSSLDGVDLIALSDPMGDPHGVAGGRPVYATVKELIDTGIDYAMIAAPTALHEELALELAEAGIHVMIEKPLAVDTPAAERITAAFKTKKLVGAVGHIERYNPALQQLRVRLDSGELGSVYQIATRRQGPFPARIADVGVIKDLATHDIDLTAWVARSAFKSISARTALKSGRPHEDMVAAIGELENGIITSHLVNWLTPFKERLTIVTGERGTFVADTLTADLTYYANASVETQWDSVANFRGVSEGDVIRYAFAKPEPLKTEHEAFRDAVLG
;
A
#
# COMPACT_ATOMS: atom_id res chain seq x y z
N VAL A 1 11.43 1.59 31.71
CA VAL A 1 11.31 1.35 30.28
C VAL A 1 10.10 0.44 30.10
N ALA A 2 9.11 0.83 29.32
CA ALA A 2 7.99 -0.04 29.02
C ALA A 2 8.50 -1.34 28.34
N PRO A 3 7.89 -2.50 28.61
CA PRO A 3 8.30 -3.74 27.96
C PRO A 3 8.13 -3.59 26.44
N LYS A 4 9.13 -4.06 25.70
CA LYS A 4 9.05 -4.10 24.22
C LYS A 4 8.09 -5.21 23.80
N LEU A 5 7.35 -4.97 22.71
CA LEU A 5 6.59 -6.02 22.04
C LEU A 5 7.55 -7.04 21.41
N ARG A 6 7.26 -8.31 21.61
CA ARG A 6 8.03 -9.42 21.03
C ARG A 6 7.47 -9.77 19.66
N ALA A 7 8.23 -9.49 18.62
CA ALA A 7 7.82 -9.71 17.24
C ALA A 7 8.36 -11.03 16.69
N GLY A 8 7.54 -11.69 15.86
CA GLY A 8 7.94 -12.77 14.98
C GLY A 8 7.83 -12.38 13.50
N LEU A 9 8.62 -13.01 12.64
CA LEU A 9 8.52 -12.84 11.19
C LEU A 9 8.37 -14.21 10.52
N VAL A 10 7.35 -14.33 9.66
CA VAL A 10 7.08 -15.54 8.87
C VAL A 10 7.35 -15.26 7.40
N GLY A 11 8.25 -16.06 6.80
CA GLY A 11 8.71 -15.88 5.42
C GLY A 11 9.95 -15.00 5.32
N LEU A 12 11.06 -15.57 4.83
CA LEU A 12 12.38 -14.92 4.71
C LEU A 12 12.77 -14.62 3.27
N GLY A 13 11.77 -14.54 2.38
CA GLY A 13 11.93 -14.12 1.00
C GLY A 13 12.31 -12.64 0.84
N MET A 14 12.05 -12.09 -0.36
CA MET A 14 12.41 -10.72 -0.68
C MET A 14 11.77 -9.69 0.27
N MET A 15 10.45 -9.79 0.52
CA MET A 15 9.78 -8.86 1.45
C MET A 15 10.17 -9.13 2.89
N GLY A 16 10.29 -10.42 3.29
CA GLY A 16 10.75 -10.78 4.64
C GLY A 16 12.05 -10.11 5.04
N ARG A 17 12.99 -9.97 4.10
CA ARG A 17 14.26 -9.27 4.30
C ARG A 17 14.06 -7.80 4.68
N HIS A 18 13.15 -7.11 4.01
CA HIS A 18 12.84 -5.70 4.30
C HIS A 18 12.14 -5.56 5.66
N HIS A 19 11.18 -6.44 5.96
CA HIS A 19 10.51 -6.47 7.26
C HIS A 19 11.48 -6.78 8.40
N ALA A 20 12.36 -7.77 8.25
CA ALA A 20 13.39 -8.10 9.26
C ALA A 20 14.29 -6.90 9.58
N ARG A 21 14.74 -6.17 8.54
CA ARG A 21 15.55 -4.96 8.68
C ARG A 21 14.82 -3.89 9.51
N VAL A 22 13.56 -3.62 9.18
CA VAL A 22 12.76 -2.61 9.87
C VAL A 22 12.48 -3.05 11.30
N LEU A 23 11.98 -4.25 11.52
CA LEU A 23 11.67 -4.80 12.85
C LEU A 23 12.88 -4.82 13.77
N SER A 24 14.09 -5.08 13.23
CA SER A 24 15.33 -5.09 14.00
C SER A 24 15.75 -3.73 14.53
N SER A 25 15.22 -2.64 13.97
CA SER A 25 15.54 -1.27 14.34
C SER A 25 14.34 -0.47 14.85
N LEU A 26 13.19 -1.13 15.03
CA LEU A 26 11.95 -0.47 15.42
C LEU A 26 11.92 -0.24 16.93
N ASP A 27 11.77 1.00 17.35
CA ASP A 27 11.66 1.36 18.75
C ASP A 27 10.41 0.70 19.38
N GLY A 28 10.58 0.18 20.60
CA GLY A 28 9.50 -0.50 21.32
C GLY A 28 9.19 -1.92 20.85
N VAL A 29 9.98 -2.46 19.92
CA VAL A 29 9.83 -3.82 19.39
C VAL A 29 11.14 -4.59 19.53
N ASP A 30 11.03 -5.89 19.74
CA ASP A 30 12.15 -6.83 19.73
C ASP A 30 11.80 -8.00 18.80
N LEU A 31 12.47 -8.06 17.63
CA LEU A 31 12.34 -9.19 16.72
C LEU A 31 13.09 -10.38 17.33
N ILE A 32 12.36 -11.32 17.93
CA ILE A 32 12.98 -12.39 18.73
C ILE A 32 13.23 -13.66 17.94
N ALA A 33 12.41 -13.96 16.94
CA ALA A 33 12.50 -15.19 16.18
C ALA A 33 11.84 -15.07 14.79
N LEU A 34 12.22 -15.95 13.87
CA LEU A 34 11.70 -15.98 12.52
C LEU A 34 11.27 -17.43 12.17
N SER A 35 10.42 -17.56 11.14
CA SER A 35 10.01 -18.88 10.63
C SER A 35 10.04 -18.90 9.10
N ASP A 36 10.72 -19.89 8.55
CA ASP A 36 10.69 -20.22 7.12
C ASP A 36 11.06 -21.71 6.95
N PRO A 37 10.24 -22.53 6.26
CA PRO A 37 10.54 -23.94 6.06
C PRO A 37 11.83 -24.21 5.26
N MET A 38 12.29 -23.20 4.49
CA MET A 38 13.57 -23.28 3.75
C MET A 38 14.77 -22.81 4.58
N GLY A 39 14.56 -22.44 5.86
CA GLY A 39 15.57 -21.85 6.70
C GLY A 39 15.92 -20.41 6.28
N ASP A 40 17.15 -19.98 6.55
CA ASP A 40 17.62 -18.62 6.24
C ASP A 40 18.83 -18.62 5.28
N PRO A 41 18.63 -18.96 4.00
CA PRO A 41 19.75 -19.01 3.03
C PRO A 41 20.35 -17.62 2.73
N HIS A 42 19.71 -16.55 3.15
CA HIS A 42 20.11 -15.15 2.84
C HIS A 42 20.60 -14.36 4.06
N GLY A 43 20.70 -14.98 5.24
CA GLY A 43 21.16 -14.32 6.46
C GLY A 43 20.23 -13.25 6.99
N VAL A 44 18.94 -13.37 6.71
CA VAL A 44 17.89 -12.39 7.08
C VAL A 44 17.71 -12.30 8.60
N ALA A 45 17.87 -13.42 9.29
CA ALA A 45 17.65 -13.54 10.73
C ALA A 45 18.69 -12.76 11.57
N GLY A 46 19.88 -12.50 11.02
CA GLY A 46 20.91 -11.74 11.75
C GLY A 46 21.33 -12.42 13.07
N GLY A 47 21.39 -13.75 13.09
CA GLY A 47 21.77 -14.56 14.27
C GLY A 47 20.60 -14.91 15.19
N ARG A 48 19.36 -14.50 14.88
CA ARG A 48 18.16 -14.93 15.63
C ARG A 48 17.76 -16.35 15.27
N PRO A 49 17.03 -17.06 16.15
CA PRO A 49 16.48 -18.37 15.84
C PRO A 49 15.57 -18.34 14.61
N VAL A 50 15.71 -19.33 13.74
CA VAL A 50 14.84 -19.57 12.60
C VAL A 50 14.22 -20.95 12.75
N TYR A 51 12.90 -20.99 12.74
CA TYR A 51 12.12 -22.21 12.92
C TYR A 51 11.54 -22.67 11.59
N ALA A 52 11.32 -23.96 11.44
CA ALA A 52 10.73 -24.52 10.23
C ALA A 52 9.21 -24.30 10.16
N THR A 53 8.56 -24.17 11.32
CA THR A 53 7.10 -24.05 11.44
C THR A 53 6.68 -22.81 12.22
N VAL A 54 5.47 -22.32 11.91
CA VAL A 54 4.86 -21.21 12.67
C VAL A 54 4.54 -21.62 14.10
N LYS A 55 4.20 -22.89 14.33
CA LYS A 55 3.97 -23.41 15.68
C LYS A 55 5.18 -23.22 16.59
N GLU A 56 6.38 -23.56 16.12
CA GLU A 56 7.61 -23.35 16.89
C GLU A 56 7.87 -21.87 17.16
N LEU A 57 7.54 -20.99 16.19
CA LEU A 57 7.62 -19.54 16.38
C LEU A 57 6.65 -19.06 17.47
N ILE A 58 5.39 -19.57 17.47
CA ILE A 58 4.38 -19.28 18.49
C ILE A 58 4.88 -19.68 19.88
N ASP A 59 5.49 -20.86 20.00
CA ASP A 59 6.00 -21.41 21.26
C ASP A 59 7.12 -20.54 21.88
N THR A 60 7.72 -19.60 21.12
CA THR A 60 8.67 -18.61 21.66
C THR A 60 7.98 -17.50 22.47
N GLY A 61 6.65 -17.36 22.39
CA GLY A 61 5.86 -16.37 23.12
C GLY A 61 5.94 -14.98 22.50
N ILE A 62 5.77 -14.87 21.18
CA ILE A 62 5.63 -13.60 20.47
C ILE A 62 4.29 -12.92 20.80
N ASP A 63 4.27 -11.59 20.80
CA ASP A 63 3.05 -10.79 20.97
C ASP A 63 2.36 -10.56 19.62
N TYR A 64 3.15 -10.41 18.56
CA TYR A 64 2.64 -10.27 17.21
C TYR A 64 3.58 -10.89 16.16
N ALA A 65 3.02 -11.15 14.98
CA ALA A 65 3.76 -11.63 13.81
C ALA A 65 3.57 -10.77 12.58
N MET A 66 4.60 -10.70 11.73
CA MET A 66 4.52 -10.25 10.35
C MET A 66 4.55 -11.44 9.42
N ILE A 67 3.56 -11.59 8.54
CA ILE A 67 3.53 -12.63 7.51
C ILE A 67 3.97 -12.02 6.17
N ALA A 68 5.12 -12.48 5.67
CA ALA A 68 5.70 -12.15 4.36
C ALA A 68 5.94 -13.40 3.50
N ALA A 69 5.12 -14.43 3.72
CA ALA A 69 5.11 -15.69 2.99
C ALA A 69 4.38 -15.56 1.64
N PRO A 70 4.39 -16.58 0.77
CA PRO A 70 3.54 -16.60 -0.42
C PRO A 70 2.04 -16.49 -0.09
N THR A 71 1.29 -15.76 -0.90
CA THR A 71 -0.14 -15.46 -0.68
C THR A 71 -1.01 -16.70 -0.42
N ALA A 72 -0.68 -17.82 -1.06
CA ALA A 72 -1.41 -19.08 -0.88
C ALA A 72 -1.37 -19.62 0.57
N LEU A 73 -0.40 -19.19 1.37
CA LEU A 73 -0.23 -19.61 2.76
C LEU A 73 -0.80 -18.61 3.77
N HIS A 74 -1.22 -17.41 3.32
CA HIS A 74 -1.63 -16.35 4.24
C HIS A 74 -2.78 -16.75 5.14
N GLU A 75 -3.79 -17.44 4.61
CA GLU A 75 -4.95 -17.86 5.38
C GLU A 75 -4.58 -18.85 6.49
N GLU A 76 -3.89 -19.93 6.14
CA GLU A 76 -3.48 -20.97 7.09
C GLU A 76 -2.64 -20.37 8.23
N LEU A 77 -1.61 -19.61 7.87
CA LEU A 77 -0.70 -18.98 8.81
C LEU A 77 -1.42 -17.94 9.71
N ALA A 78 -2.29 -17.12 9.13
CA ALA A 78 -3.03 -16.11 9.88
C ALA A 78 -4.01 -16.73 10.86
N LEU A 79 -4.71 -17.80 10.47
CA LEU A 79 -5.65 -18.50 11.36
C LEU A 79 -4.92 -19.23 12.49
N GLU A 80 -3.79 -19.86 12.23
CA GLU A 80 -2.97 -20.51 13.26
C GLU A 80 -2.49 -19.49 14.31
N LEU A 81 -1.96 -18.35 13.87
CA LEU A 81 -1.55 -17.25 14.76
C LEU A 81 -2.72 -16.65 15.53
N ALA A 82 -3.87 -16.45 14.87
CA ALA A 82 -5.07 -15.95 15.55
C ALA A 82 -5.57 -16.93 16.62
N GLU A 83 -5.53 -18.25 16.35
CA GLU A 83 -5.89 -19.26 17.36
C GLU A 83 -5.00 -19.17 18.61
N ALA A 84 -3.72 -18.87 18.42
CA ALA A 84 -2.77 -18.64 19.51
C ALA A 84 -2.91 -17.27 20.21
N GLY A 85 -3.81 -16.41 19.75
CA GLY A 85 -4.03 -15.09 20.37
C GLY A 85 -3.00 -14.04 19.96
N ILE A 86 -2.35 -14.20 18.81
CA ILE A 86 -1.26 -13.34 18.32
C ILE A 86 -1.82 -12.32 17.34
N HIS A 87 -1.44 -11.05 17.50
CA HIS A 87 -1.72 -9.98 16.55
C HIS A 87 -0.93 -10.19 15.26
N VAL A 88 -1.48 -9.85 14.09
CA VAL A 88 -0.79 -10.15 12.82
C VAL A 88 -0.91 -9.00 11.82
N MET A 89 0.23 -8.64 11.20
CA MET A 89 0.26 -7.90 9.95
C MET A 89 0.60 -8.87 8.82
N ILE A 90 -0.15 -8.81 7.71
CA ILE A 90 -0.06 -9.74 6.58
C ILE A 90 0.28 -8.95 5.32
N GLU A 91 1.26 -9.40 4.54
CA GLU A 91 1.55 -8.79 3.24
C GLU A 91 0.34 -8.83 2.29
N LYS A 92 0.31 -7.85 1.40
CA LYS A 92 -0.68 -7.83 0.33
C LYS A 92 -0.37 -8.91 -0.75
N PRO A 93 -1.39 -9.45 -1.43
CA PRO A 93 -2.80 -9.36 -1.09
C PRO A 93 -3.12 -10.17 0.18
N LEU A 94 -4.16 -9.77 0.94
CA LEU A 94 -4.52 -10.44 2.20
C LEU A 94 -4.68 -11.95 2.06
N ALA A 95 -5.32 -12.40 0.96
CA ALA A 95 -5.55 -13.81 0.68
C ALA A 95 -5.66 -14.05 -0.82
N VAL A 96 -5.81 -15.30 -1.22
CA VAL A 96 -5.95 -15.72 -2.63
C VAL A 96 -7.29 -15.29 -3.23
N ASP A 97 -8.35 -15.21 -2.41
CA ASP A 97 -9.71 -14.83 -2.80
C ASP A 97 -10.48 -14.15 -1.64
N THR A 98 -11.65 -13.64 -1.96
CA THR A 98 -12.52 -12.95 -0.99
C THR A 98 -12.99 -13.86 0.15
N PRO A 99 -13.46 -15.10 -0.08
CA PRO A 99 -13.86 -15.98 1.02
C PRO A 99 -12.74 -16.26 2.03
N ALA A 100 -11.50 -16.43 1.58
CA ALA A 100 -10.35 -16.60 2.47
C ALA A 100 -10.06 -15.32 3.28
N ALA A 101 -10.13 -14.15 2.64
CA ALA A 101 -9.98 -12.87 3.31
C ALA A 101 -11.07 -12.62 4.38
N GLU A 102 -12.30 -13.03 4.10
CA GLU A 102 -13.44 -12.95 5.05
C GLU A 102 -13.21 -13.86 6.26
N ARG A 103 -12.71 -15.09 6.06
CA ARG A 103 -12.38 -16.01 7.17
C ARG A 103 -11.28 -15.44 8.07
N ILE A 104 -10.23 -14.91 7.50
CA ILE A 104 -9.16 -14.22 8.25
C ILE A 104 -9.76 -13.07 9.07
N THR A 105 -10.49 -12.18 8.42
CA THR A 105 -11.10 -11.00 9.08
C THR A 105 -12.03 -11.40 10.22
N ALA A 106 -12.87 -12.41 10.01
CA ALA A 106 -13.79 -12.93 11.03
C ALA A 106 -13.04 -13.51 12.24
N ALA A 107 -11.94 -14.24 12.02
CA ALA A 107 -11.14 -14.82 13.10
C ALA A 107 -10.54 -13.73 14.00
N PHE A 108 -9.89 -12.72 13.40
CA PHE A 108 -9.30 -11.61 14.16
C PHE A 108 -10.34 -10.77 14.91
N LYS A 109 -11.49 -10.50 14.26
CA LYS A 109 -12.61 -9.79 14.90
C LYS A 109 -13.17 -10.57 16.10
N THR A 110 -13.40 -11.87 15.96
CA THR A 110 -13.94 -12.74 17.01
C THR A 110 -13.01 -12.79 18.21
N LYS A 111 -11.71 -12.89 17.97
CA LYS A 111 -10.70 -12.97 19.03
C LYS A 111 -10.25 -11.60 19.55
N LYS A 112 -10.80 -10.51 19.02
CA LYS A 112 -10.43 -9.12 19.37
C LYS A 112 -8.92 -8.85 19.21
N LEU A 113 -8.34 -9.42 18.17
CA LEU A 113 -6.95 -9.23 17.81
C LEU A 113 -6.80 -8.10 16.79
N VAL A 114 -5.67 -7.42 16.84
CA VAL A 114 -5.28 -6.49 15.78
C VAL A 114 -4.81 -7.30 14.57
N GLY A 115 -5.50 -7.13 13.45
CA GLY A 115 -5.10 -7.63 12.15
C GLY A 115 -4.90 -6.47 11.19
N ALA A 116 -3.79 -6.46 10.45
CA ALA A 116 -3.52 -5.43 9.43
C ALA A 116 -3.06 -6.07 8.12
N VAL A 117 -3.28 -5.36 7.02
CA VAL A 117 -2.74 -5.73 5.70
C VAL A 117 -1.63 -4.77 5.33
N GLY A 118 -0.54 -5.29 4.77
CA GLY A 118 0.65 -4.56 4.34
C GLY A 118 0.38 -3.63 3.14
N HIS A 119 -0.50 -2.65 3.30
CA HIS A 119 -0.79 -1.62 2.31
C HIS A 119 0.19 -0.46 2.42
N ILE A 120 1.46 -0.73 2.14
CA ILE A 120 2.59 0.20 2.31
C ILE A 120 2.37 1.56 1.65
N GLU A 121 1.66 1.63 0.52
CA GLU A 121 1.40 2.89 -0.19
C GLU A 121 0.61 3.89 0.66
N ARG A 122 -0.24 3.43 1.58
CA ARG A 122 -0.96 4.31 2.52
C ARG A 122 -0.01 5.09 3.44
N TYR A 123 1.21 4.60 3.64
CA TYR A 123 2.25 5.20 4.48
C TYR A 123 3.26 6.02 3.68
N ASN A 124 3.08 6.17 2.37
CA ASN A 124 3.90 7.05 1.56
C ASN A 124 3.71 8.50 2.00
N PRO A 125 4.78 9.26 2.30
CA PRO A 125 4.67 10.62 2.82
C PRO A 125 3.84 11.57 1.95
N ALA A 126 3.91 11.45 0.61
CA ALA A 126 3.09 12.26 -0.29
C ALA A 126 1.59 11.97 -0.11
N LEU A 127 1.22 10.68 0.01
CA LEU A 127 -0.18 10.27 0.20
C LEU A 127 -0.70 10.61 1.61
N GLN A 128 0.14 10.51 2.63
CA GLN A 128 -0.19 10.96 3.98
C GLN A 128 -0.48 12.47 4.00
N GLN A 129 0.38 13.27 3.38
CA GLN A 129 0.17 14.72 3.27
C GLN A 129 -1.04 15.08 2.40
N LEU A 130 -1.26 14.36 1.30
CA LEU A 130 -2.48 14.49 0.49
C LEU A 130 -3.72 14.27 1.35
N ARG A 131 -3.75 13.20 2.15
CA ARG A 131 -4.86 12.88 3.05
C ARG A 131 -5.17 14.00 4.05
N VAL A 132 -4.13 14.51 4.74
CA VAL A 132 -4.26 15.62 5.69
C VAL A 132 -4.89 16.84 5.02
N ARG A 133 -4.50 17.17 3.79
CA ARG A 133 -5.02 18.33 3.05
C ARG A 133 -6.44 18.13 2.54
N LEU A 134 -6.77 16.93 2.09
CA LEU A 134 -8.15 16.59 1.74
C LEU A 134 -9.08 16.69 2.97
N ASP A 135 -8.63 16.18 4.12
CA ASP A 135 -9.38 16.24 5.37
C ASP A 135 -9.56 17.66 5.90
N SER A 136 -8.60 18.56 5.64
CA SER A 136 -8.74 19.99 5.96
C SER A 136 -9.66 20.74 5.01
N GLY A 137 -10.16 20.11 3.94
CA GLY A 137 -11.03 20.71 2.94
C GLY A 137 -10.31 21.63 1.96
N GLU A 138 -8.97 21.57 1.85
CA GLU A 138 -8.17 22.46 1.00
C GLU A 138 -8.61 22.37 -0.48
N LEU A 139 -9.00 21.20 -0.96
CA LEU A 139 -9.45 20.98 -2.34
C LEU A 139 -10.94 21.29 -2.58
N GLY A 140 -11.74 21.46 -1.54
CA GLY A 140 -13.20 21.48 -1.65
C GLY A 140 -13.77 20.09 -2.00
N SER A 141 -14.84 20.06 -2.76
CA SER A 141 -15.43 18.80 -3.26
C SER A 141 -14.46 18.11 -4.21
N VAL A 142 -14.21 16.81 -3.96
CA VAL A 142 -13.38 15.99 -4.86
C VAL A 142 -14.24 15.43 -5.98
N TYR A 143 -13.77 15.57 -7.22
CA TYR A 143 -14.49 15.14 -8.42
C TYR A 143 -13.90 13.85 -9.01
N GLN A 144 -12.57 13.76 -9.01
CA GLN A 144 -11.86 12.67 -9.66
C GLN A 144 -10.61 12.27 -8.89
N ILE A 145 -10.30 10.95 -8.90
CA ILE A 145 -9.00 10.41 -8.53
C ILE A 145 -8.46 9.59 -9.70
N ALA A 146 -7.28 9.97 -10.21
CA ALA A 146 -6.60 9.26 -11.28
C ALA A 146 -5.27 8.70 -10.78
N THR A 147 -4.95 7.44 -11.09
CA THR A 147 -3.65 6.86 -10.78
C THR A 147 -2.93 6.40 -12.04
N ARG A 148 -1.60 6.57 -12.05
CA ARG A 148 -0.72 6.07 -13.10
C ARG A 148 0.43 5.32 -12.45
N ARG A 149 0.49 4.00 -12.66
CA ARG A 149 1.52 3.12 -12.13
C ARG A 149 2.12 2.32 -13.26
N GLN A 150 3.19 2.83 -13.81
CA GLN A 150 3.80 2.31 -15.01
C GLN A 150 5.30 2.07 -14.82
N GLY A 151 5.87 1.15 -15.59
CA GLY A 151 7.30 0.88 -15.57
C GLY A 151 7.72 -0.30 -16.42
N PRO A 152 9.02 -0.60 -16.50
CA PRO A 152 9.49 -1.80 -17.16
C PRO A 152 9.09 -3.05 -16.37
N PHE A 153 8.95 -4.16 -17.08
CA PHE A 153 8.63 -5.46 -16.48
C PHE A 153 9.73 -5.88 -15.46
N PRO A 154 9.35 -6.18 -14.21
CA PRO A 154 10.30 -6.67 -13.22
C PRO A 154 10.53 -8.17 -13.41
N ALA A 155 11.71 -8.59 -13.86
CA ALA A 155 12.04 -9.99 -14.18
C ALA A 155 11.80 -10.99 -13.01
N ARG A 156 11.68 -10.50 -11.78
CA ARG A 156 11.39 -11.29 -10.57
C ARG A 156 9.94 -11.81 -10.49
N ILE A 157 9.01 -11.21 -11.25
CA ILE A 157 7.59 -11.57 -11.22
C ILE A 157 7.32 -12.59 -12.31
N ALA A 158 6.96 -13.81 -11.93
CA ALA A 158 6.75 -14.91 -12.87
C ALA A 158 5.32 -15.46 -12.88
N ASP A 159 4.61 -15.32 -11.77
CA ASP A 159 3.40 -16.07 -11.42
C ASP A 159 2.10 -15.28 -11.42
N VAL A 160 2.17 -13.94 -11.58
CA VAL A 160 0.99 -13.06 -11.56
C VAL A 160 1.06 -12.01 -12.66
N GLY A 161 -0.09 -11.39 -12.97
CA GLY A 161 -0.21 -10.24 -13.84
C GLY A 161 -0.10 -8.91 -13.09
N VAL A 162 -0.12 -7.83 -13.86
CA VAL A 162 0.01 -6.47 -13.37
C VAL A 162 -1.12 -6.06 -12.42
N ILE A 163 -2.29 -6.67 -12.55
CA ILE A 163 -3.43 -6.38 -11.67
C ILE A 163 -3.10 -6.80 -10.24
N LYS A 164 -2.71 -8.06 -10.03
CA LYS A 164 -2.43 -8.58 -8.69
C LYS A 164 -1.17 -7.98 -8.07
N ASP A 165 -0.13 -7.70 -8.88
CA ASP A 165 1.10 -7.13 -8.33
C ASP A 165 1.01 -5.61 -8.09
N LEU A 166 0.47 -4.85 -9.04
CA LEU A 166 0.51 -3.38 -9.00
C LEU A 166 -0.86 -2.72 -8.81
N ALA A 167 -1.91 -3.12 -9.57
CA ALA A 167 -3.18 -2.40 -9.54
C ALA A 167 -3.89 -2.52 -8.19
N THR A 168 -3.64 -3.57 -7.42
CA THR A 168 -4.13 -3.70 -6.04
C THR A 168 -3.72 -2.54 -5.17
N HIS A 169 -2.51 -1.99 -5.34
CA HIS A 169 -2.06 -0.79 -4.63
C HIS A 169 -2.90 0.43 -4.99
N ASP A 170 -3.18 0.63 -6.30
CA ASP A 170 -3.90 1.81 -6.78
C ASP A 170 -5.38 1.76 -6.41
N ILE A 171 -5.99 0.58 -6.44
CA ILE A 171 -7.38 0.38 -6.01
C ILE A 171 -7.51 0.64 -4.50
N ASP A 172 -6.62 0.06 -3.70
CA ASP A 172 -6.61 0.26 -2.25
C ASP A 172 -6.39 1.72 -1.86
N LEU A 173 -5.34 2.35 -2.38
CA LEU A 173 -5.01 3.73 -2.06
C LEU A 173 -6.11 4.71 -2.49
N THR A 174 -6.81 4.44 -3.60
CA THR A 174 -7.91 5.29 -4.08
C THR A 174 -9.08 5.25 -3.11
N ALA A 175 -9.51 4.07 -2.70
CA ALA A 175 -10.56 3.92 -1.69
C ALA A 175 -10.16 4.56 -0.35
N TRP A 176 -8.90 4.39 0.04
CA TRP A 176 -8.35 4.99 1.27
C TRP A 176 -8.27 6.52 1.18
N VAL A 177 -7.78 7.09 0.08
CA VAL A 177 -7.71 8.53 -0.16
C VAL A 177 -9.11 9.16 -0.16
N ALA A 178 -10.08 8.52 -0.82
CA ALA A 178 -11.45 9.01 -0.91
C ALA A 178 -12.31 8.74 0.34
N ARG A 179 -11.87 7.87 1.27
CA ARG A 179 -12.69 7.31 2.36
C ARG A 179 -14.02 6.73 1.86
N SER A 180 -13.98 6.06 0.73
CA SER A 180 -15.18 5.54 0.09
C SER A 180 -14.87 4.24 -0.64
N ALA A 181 -15.77 3.28 -0.57
CA ALA A 181 -15.67 2.04 -1.31
C ALA A 181 -15.95 2.24 -2.79
N PHE A 182 -15.49 1.31 -3.62
CA PHE A 182 -15.88 1.24 -5.03
C PHE A 182 -17.32 0.76 -5.16
N LYS A 183 -18.14 1.54 -5.86
CA LYS A 183 -19.50 1.17 -6.28
C LYS A 183 -19.46 0.33 -7.55
N SER A 184 -18.59 0.70 -8.49
CA SER A 184 -18.41 0.00 -9.77
C SER A 184 -17.03 0.24 -10.35
N ILE A 185 -16.54 -0.72 -11.14
CA ILE A 185 -15.31 -0.58 -11.92
C ILE A 185 -15.45 -1.36 -13.21
N SER A 186 -14.96 -0.77 -14.31
CA SER A 186 -14.88 -1.39 -15.63
C SER A 186 -13.44 -1.31 -16.14
N ALA A 187 -12.90 -2.41 -16.61
CA ALA A 187 -11.51 -2.49 -17.01
C ALA A 187 -11.30 -3.15 -18.38
N ARG A 188 -10.17 -2.82 -18.99
CA ARG A 188 -9.63 -3.52 -20.16
C ARG A 188 -8.20 -3.92 -19.85
N THR A 189 -7.85 -5.14 -20.21
CA THR A 189 -6.52 -5.72 -20.02
C THR A 189 -5.87 -6.04 -21.35
N ALA A 190 -4.54 -6.11 -21.36
CA ALA A 190 -3.79 -6.53 -22.52
C ALA A 190 -2.61 -7.42 -22.13
N LEU A 191 -2.32 -8.40 -23.00
CA LEU A 191 -1.14 -9.27 -22.95
C LEU A 191 -0.25 -8.86 -24.13
N LYS A 192 0.93 -8.30 -23.87
CA LYS A 192 1.83 -7.76 -24.89
C LYS A 192 3.25 -8.33 -24.85
N SER A 193 3.65 -8.90 -23.71
CA SER A 193 5.01 -9.41 -23.49
C SER A 193 5.19 -10.88 -23.88
N GLY A 194 4.13 -11.56 -24.32
CA GLY A 194 4.14 -13.01 -24.60
C GLY A 194 4.00 -13.89 -23.35
N ARG A 195 3.78 -13.30 -22.17
CA ARG A 195 3.51 -14.00 -20.91
C ARG A 195 2.04 -14.44 -20.84
N PRO A 196 1.71 -15.45 -20.02
CA PRO A 196 0.32 -15.90 -19.82
C PRO A 196 -0.51 -14.96 -18.92
N HIS A 197 0.08 -13.88 -18.41
CA HIS A 197 -0.54 -12.92 -17.50
C HIS A 197 -0.62 -11.54 -18.16
N GLU A 198 -1.60 -10.75 -17.77
CA GLU A 198 -1.78 -9.39 -18.28
C GLU A 198 -0.61 -8.46 -17.90
N ASP A 199 -0.20 -7.64 -18.88
CA ASP A 199 0.88 -6.64 -18.73
C ASP A 199 0.36 -5.23 -18.55
N MET A 200 -0.91 -5.00 -18.85
CA MET A 200 -1.57 -3.70 -18.78
C MET A 200 -3.01 -3.85 -18.33
N VAL A 201 -3.44 -2.91 -17.53
CA VAL A 201 -4.84 -2.66 -17.21
C VAL A 201 -5.12 -1.16 -17.30
N ALA A 202 -6.23 -0.82 -17.97
CA ALA A 202 -6.85 0.50 -17.91
C ALA A 202 -8.26 0.34 -17.36
N ALA A 203 -8.57 1.07 -16.29
CA ALA A 203 -9.84 0.94 -15.59
C ALA A 203 -10.46 2.32 -15.29
N ILE A 204 -11.79 2.37 -15.31
CA ILE A 204 -12.60 3.51 -14.87
C ILE A 204 -13.61 2.98 -13.86
N GLY A 205 -13.80 3.71 -12.75
CA GLY A 205 -14.72 3.35 -11.70
C GLY A 205 -15.47 4.55 -11.13
N GLU A 206 -16.46 4.24 -10.30
CA GLU A 206 -17.20 5.19 -9.48
C GLU A 206 -17.15 4.69 -8.02
N LEU A 207 -16.88 5.61 -7.11
CA LEU A 207 -16.96 5.34 -5.67
C LEU A 207 -18.39 5.59 -5.17
N GLU A 208 -18.74 5.06 -4.00
CA GLU A 208 -20.07 5.26 -3.38
C GLU A 208 -20.41 6.73 -3.12
N ASN A 209 -19.40 7.57 -2.88
CA ASN A 209 -19.55 9.01 -2.71
C ASN A 209 -19.60 9.80 -4.03
N GLY A 210 -19.67 9.11 -5.18
CA GLY A 210 -19.81 9.72 -6.52
C GLY A 210 -18.50 10.17 -7.18
N ILE A 211 -17.36 10.01 -6.53
CA ILE A 211 -16.05 10.33 -7.14
C ILE A 211 -15.77 9.36 -8.30
N ILE A 212 -15.40 9.93 -9.45
CA ILE A 212 -14.97 9.14 -10.61
C ILE A 212 -13.49 8.79 -10.48
N THR A 213 -13.15 7.54 -10.79
CA THR A 213 -11.76 7.06 -10.73
C THR A 213 -11.27 6.59 -12.08
N SER A 214 -9.95 6.75 -12.32
CA SER A 214 -9.29 6.20 -13.50
C SER A 214 -7.91 5.65 -13.14
N HIS A 215 -7.60 4.46 -13.66
CA HIS A 215 -6.36 3.75 -13.32
C HIS A 215 -5.68 3.27 -14.59
N LEU A 216 -4.40 3.59 -14.75
CA LEU A 216 -3.56 3.08 -15.82
C LEU A 216 -2.32 2.42 -15.20
N VAL A 217 -2.27 1.10 -15.29
CA VAL A 217 -1.19 0.31 -14.70
C VAL A 217 -0.59 -0.60 -15.76
N ASN A 218 0.73 -0.58 -15.92
CA ASN A 218 1.39 -1.47 -16.87
C ASN A 218 2.87 -1.72 -16.57
N TRP A 219 3.42 -2.77 -17.19
CA TRP A 219 4.83 -3.13 -17.23
C TRP A 219 5.44 -2.92 -18.64
N LEU A 220 4.92 -1.97 -19.41
CA LEU A 220 5.26 -1.78 -20.82
C LEU A 220 6.04 -0.50 -21.11
N THR A 221 6.13 0.41 -20.14
CA THR A 221 6.86 1.67 -20.31
C THR A 221 8.32 1.54 -19.89
N PRO A 222 9.27 2.21 -20.58
CA PRO A 222 10.68 2.15 -20.24
C PRO A 222 11.06 2.96 -19.00
N PHE A 223 10.20 3.84 -18.52
CA PHE A 223 10.40 4.66 -17.33
C PHE A 223 9.36 4.32 -16.27
N LYS A 224 9.71 4.54 -15.01
CA LYS A 224 8.79 4.38 -13.87
C LYS A 224 7.98 5.65 -13.65
N GLU A 225 6.69 5.47 -13.43
CA GLU A 225 5.75 6.52 -13.04
C GLU A 225 4.86 5.99 -11.90
N ARG A 226 4.66 6.79 -10.87
CA ARG A 226 3.84 6.46 -9.70
C ARG A 226 3.10 7.70 -9.24
N LEU A 227 2.01 8.05 -9.93
CA LEU A 227 1.24 9.27 -9.67
C LEU A 227 -0.14 8.96 -9.14
N THR A 228 -0.57 9.75 -8.17
CA THR A 228 -1.96 9.86 -7.73
C THR A 228 -2.37 11.32 -7.91
N ILE A 229 -3.37 11.55 -8.76
CA ILE A 229 -3.86 12.88 -9.11
C ILE A 229 -5.28 12.99 -8.57
N VAL A 230 -5.53 14.00 -7.74
CA VAL A 230 -6.84 14.24 -7.14
C VAL A 230 -7.32 15.61 -7.58
N THR A 231 -8.38 15.63 -8.38
CA THR A 231 -8.99 16.86 -8.91
C THR A 231 -10.27 17.19 -8.15
N GLY A 232 -10.44 18.43 -7.78
CA GLY A 232 -11.60 18.90 -7.07
C GLY A 232 -11.97 20.34 -7.42
N GLU A 233 -12.83 20.90 -6.58
CA GLU A 233 -13.44 22.22 -6.78
C GLU A 233 -12.43 23.36 -6.87
N ARG A 234 -11.33 23.30 -6.09
CA ARG A 234 -10.37 24.41 -5.96
C ARG A 234 -9.06 24.19 -6.69
N GLY A 235 -8.88 23.02 -7.32
CA GLY A 235 -7.64 22.71 -8.03
C GLY A 235 -7.36 21.22 -8.14
N THR A 236 -6.08 20.90 -8.19
CA THR A 236 -5.61 19.52 -8.35
C THR A 236 -4.37 19.26 -7.50
N PHE A 237 -4.38 18.20 -6.72
CA PHE A 237 -3.17 17.64 -6.11
C PHE A 237 -2.54 16.59 -7.02
N VAL A 238 -1.23 16.61 -7.11
CA VAL A 238 -0.42 15.57 -7.75
C VAL A 238 0.56 15.02 -6.71
N ALA A 239 0.35 13.77 -6.31
CA ALA A 239 1.25 13.04 -5.43
C ALA A 239 2.10 12.08 -6.27
N ASP A 240 3.42 12.28 -6.27
CA ASP A 240 4.40 11.35 -6.85
C ASP A 240 4.96 10.46 -5.73
N THR A 241 4.63 9.16 -5.76
CA THR A 241 5.06 8.23 -4.72
C THR A 241 6.46 7.67 -4.92
N LEU A 242 7.11 7.92 -6.06
CA LEU A 242 8.54 7.60 -6.26
C LEU A 242 9.44 8.56 -5.51
N THR A 243 9.14 9.86 -5.62
CA THR A 243 9.92 10.93 -4.98
C THR A 243 9.36 11.34 -3.62
N ALA A 244 8.15 10.85 -3.29
CA ALA A 244 7.33 11.26 -2.17
C ALA A 244 7.08 12.79 -2.18
N ASP A 245 6.76 13.35 -3.36
CA ASP A 245 6.46 14.77 -3.54
C ASP A 245 4.95 15.00 -3.64
N LEU A 246 4.49 16.13 -3.12
CA LEU A 246 3.11 16.60 -3.26
C LEU A 246 3.12 18.00 -3.83
N THR A 247 2.40 18.17 -4.94
CA THR A 247 2.21 19.47 -5.60
C THR A 247 0.72 19.78 -5.71
N TYR A 248 0.35 21.01 -5.40
CA TYR A 248 -0.98 21.55 -5.58
C TYR A 248 -0.96 22.55 -6.75
N TYR A 249 -1.92 22.41 -7.62
CA TYR A 249 -2.21 23.34 -8.72
C TYR A 249 -3.55 23.98 -8.43
N ALA A 250 -3.55 25.25 -8.04
CA ALA A 250 -4.78 26.00 -7.79
C ALA A 250 -5.52 26.30 -9.10
N ASN A 251 -6.85 26.40 -9.02
CA ASN A 251 -7.61 26.98 -10.13
C ASN A 251 -7.19 28.42 -10.32
N ALA A 252 -7.34 28.92 -11.55
CA ALA A 252 -6.91 30.25 -11.89
C ALA A 252 -7.57 31.34 -11.06
N SER A 253 -6.75 32.24 -10.58
CA SER A 253 -7.14 33.45 -9.85
C SER A 253 -6.85 34.75 -10.63
N VAL A 254 -6.18 34.65 -11.77
CA VAL A 254 -5.74 35.80 -12.59
C VAL A 254 -6.24 35.64 -14.01
N GLU A 255 -6.90 36.66 -14.54
CA GLU A 255 -7.30 36.74 -15.94
C GLU A 255 -6.04 36.90 -16.82
N THR A 256 -5.87 36.03 -17.78
CA THR A 256 -4.76 36.11 -18.74
C THR A 256 -5.05 37.19 -19.76
N GLN A 257 -4.20 38.23 -19.85
CA GLN A 257 -4.38 39.38 -20.74
C GLN A 257 -4.08 39.13 -22.23
N TRP A 258 -3.89 37.89 -22.63
CA TRP A 258 -3.63 37.50 -24.04
C TRP A 258 -4.94 37.16 -24.76
N ASP A 259 -5.64 38.19 -25.13
CA ASP A 259 -7.05 38.16 -25.55
C ASP A 259 -7.43 37.18 -26.67
N SER A 260 -6.54 36.83 -27.59
CA SER A 260 -6.91 35.98 -28.72
C SER A 260 -6.53 34.51 -28.58
N VAL A 261 -5.43 34.19 -27.87
CA VAL A 261 -4.93 32.84 -27.70
C VAL A 261 -5.38 32.22 -26.39
N ALA A 262 -5.51 33.03 -25.33
CA ALA A 262 -5.95 32.56 -24.01
C ALA A 262 -7.43 32.17 -24.01
N ASN A 263 -8.30 33.00 -24.63
CA ASN A 263 -9.72 32.67 -24.77
C ASN A 263 -9.96 31.39 -25.61
N PHE A 264 -9.08 31.13 -26.59
CA PHE A 264 -9.17 29.92 -27.40
C PHE A 264 -8.64 28.68 -26.68
N ARG A 265 -7.61 28.82 -25.83
CA ARG A 265 -6.97 27.70 -25.10
C ARG A 265 -7.56 27.48 -23.71
N GLY A 266 -8.38 28.41 -23.19
CA GLY A 266 -8.94 28.31 -21.84
C GLY A 266 -7.88 28.21 -20.73
N VAL A 267 -6.68 28.76 -20.96
CA VAL A 267 -5.56 28.73 -20.02
C VAL A 267 -5.63 29.96 -19.13
N SER A 268 -5.89 29.74 -17.88
CA SER A 268 -5.70 30.75 -16.85
C SER A 268 -4.72 30.17 -15.81
N GLU A 269 -3.82 31.00 -15.27
CA GLU A 269 -2.77 30.56 -14.37
C GLU A 269 -3.22 30.71 -12.91
N GLY A 270 -3.14 29.60 -12.15
CA GLY A 270 -3.26 29.59 -10.69
C GLY A 270 -1.91 29.31 -10.05
N ASP A 271 -1.84 29.42 -8.75
CA ASP A 271 -0.63 29.12 -7.99
C ASP A 271 -0.27 27.63 -8.09
N VAL A 272 1.04 27.37 -8.17
CA VAL A 272 1.60 26.03 -8.07
C VAL A 272 2.42 25.94 -6.79
N ILE A 273 2.00 25.09 -5.87
CA ILE A 273 2.64 24.94 -4.56
C ILE A 273 3.21 23.54 -4.46
N ARG A 274 4.54 23.39 -4.36
CA ARG A 274 5.20 22.16 -3.97
C ARG A 274 5.43 22.19 -2.46
N TYR A 275 4.85 21.24 -1.75
CA TYR A 275 4.94 21.20 -0.31
C TYR A 275 6.25 20.56 0.17
N ALA A 276 6.83 21.15 1.22
CA ALA A 276 7.98 20.59 1.93
C ALA A 276 7.49 19.93 3.23
N PHE A 277 7.84 18.66 3.42
CA PHE A 277 7.53 17.88 4.62
C PHE A 277 8.55 16.77 4.84
N ALA A 278 8.57 16.21 6.04
CA ALA A 278 9.42 15.06 6.36
C ALA A 278 9.00 13.84 5.54
N LYS A 279 9.98 13.07 5.07
CA LYS A 279 9.77 11.88 4.25
C LYS A 279 10.28 10.63 4.97
N PRO A 280 9.60 10.14 6.03
CA PRO A 280 9.97 8.91 6.68
C PRO A 280 9.83 7.72 5.73
N GLU A 281 10.54 6.64 6.03
CA GLU A 281 10.44 5.39 5.26
C GLU A 281 9.05 4.77 5.41
N PRO A 282 8.28 4.54 4.32
CA PRO A 282 6.92 4.01 4.39
C PRO A 282 6.80 2.69 5.15
N LEU A 283 7.71 1.74 4.92
CA LEU A 283 7.68 0.45 5.60
C LEU A 283 7.90 0.58 7.12
N LYS A 284 8.77 1.49 7.53
CA LYS A 284 8.98 1.78 8.96
C LYS A 284 7.72 2.38 9.57
N THR A 285 7.12 3.37 8.91
CA THR A 285 5.89 4.03 9.37
C THR A 285 4.72 3.05 9.48
N GLU A 286 4.61 2.11 8.54
CA GLU A 286 3.62 1.02 8.59
C GLU A 286 3.78 0.15 9.83
N HIS A 287 5.01 -0.29 10.13
CA HIS A 287 5.30 -1.06 11.33
C HIS A 287 5.10 -0.26 12.62
N GLU A 288 5.42 1.04 12.63
CA GLU A 288 5.13 1.94 13.75
C GLU A 288 3.63 2.03 14.02
N ALA A 289 2.82 2.22 12.98
CA ALA A 289 1.37 2.27 13.09
C ALA A 289 0.78 0.93 13.58
N PHE A 290 1.31 -0.20 13.11
CA PHE A 290 0.87 -1.50 13.58
C PHE A 290 1.24 -1.75 15.05
N ARG A 291 2.48 -1.46 15.45
CA ARG A 291 2.92 -1.51 16.85
C ARG A 291 1.99 -0.69 17.75
N ASP A 292 1.71 0.55 17.36
CA ASP A 292 0.87 1.45 18.15
C ASP A 292 -0.56 0.94 18.28
N ALA A 293 -1.11 0.32 17.21
CA ALA A 293 -2.42 -0.32 17.26
C ALA A 293 -2.45 -1.57 18.18
N VAL A 294 -1.34 -2.29 18.31
CA VAL A 294 -1.23 -3.44 19.23
C VAL A 294 -1.12 -2.96 20.69
N LEU A 295 -0.49 -1.82 20.93
CA LEU A 295 -0.36 -1.23 22.26
C LEU A 295 -1.65 -0.56 22.77
N GLY A 296 -2.57 -0.14 21.91
CA GLY A 296 -3.87 0.51 22.23
C GLY A 296 -3.80 2.00 22.09
#